data_12f7a52c93e1a2480fa41a3f34bc21db
#
_entry.id   12f7a52c93e1a2480fa41a3f34bc21db
#
_cell.length_a   1.000
_cell.length_b   1.000
_cell.length_c   1.000
_cell.angle_alpha   90.00
_cell.angle_beta   90.00
_cell.angle_gamma   90.00
#
_symmetry.space_group_name_H-M   'P 1'
#
loop_
_entity.id
_entity.type
_entity.pdbx_description
1 polymer ?
#
loop_
_entity_poly.entity_id
_entity_poly.type
_entity_poly.pdbx_seq_one_letter_code
_entity_poly.pdbx_strand_id
1 'polypeptide(L)'
;LEKIIAKRSHLQQLNQDKKQIDIEKARLHLISGEESPHTNRYVDLMLDSIRTRYQSRLSLTDISIECGMSCTYLNAKLKQYTGYTFNDYLNRYRIQQAVKLLNDSDLKVYEIADAVGFSDYKYFIKVFKKYIGISPVKFIESEHFKEENFESI
;
A
#
# COMPACT_ATOMS: atom_id res chain seq x y z
N LEU A 1 -8.63 24.37 3.78
CA LEU A 1 -9.62 23.28 3.74
C LEU A 1 -9.77 22.66 2.39
N GLU A 2 -10.00 23.44 1.36
CA GLU A 2 -10.08 22.98 -0.02
C GLU A 2 -8.81 22.23 -0.46
N LYS A 3 -7.64 22.65 0.02
CA LYS A 3 -6.36 22.00 -0.27
C LYS A 3 -6.24 20.58 0.31
N ILE A 4 -6.82 20.32 1.48
CA ILE A 4 -6.82 19.00 2.12
C ILE A 4 -7.79 18.05 1.41
N ILE A 5 -8.95 18.55 1.02
CA ILE A 5 -9.96 17.83 0.24
C ILE A 5 -9.43 17.49 -1.16
N ALA A 6 -8.80 18.47 -1.82
CA ALA A 6 -8.18 18.27 -3.12
C ALA A 6 -7.01 17.27 -3.07
N LYS A 7 -6.16 17.32 -2.04
CA LYS A 7 -5.09 16.33 -1.82
C LYS A 7 -5.64 14.92 -1.62
N ARG A 8 -6.71 14.78 -0.86
CA ARG A 8 -7.33 13.47 -0.64
C ARG A 8 -7.93 12.89 -1.90
N SER A 9 -8.72 13.70 -2.62
CA SER A 9 -9.29 13.30 -3.91
C SER A 9 -8.19 12.94 -4.91
N HIS A 10 -7.11 13.73 -4.93
CA HIS A 10 -5.95 13.48 -5.77
C HIS A 10 -5.23 12.19 -5.41
N LEU A 11 -5.04 11.91 -4.10
CA LEU A 11 -4.43 10.68 -3.63
C LEU A 11 -5.29 9.44 -3.91
N GLN A 12 -6.61 9.56 -3.73
CA GLN A 12 -7.54 8.49 -4.10
C GLN A 12 -7.51 8.22 -5.60
N GLN A 13 -7.47 9.28 -6.41
CA GLN A 13 -7.36 9.17 -7.86
C GLN A 13 -6.02 8.54 -8.28
N LEU A 14 -4.90 8.98 -7.71
CA LEU A 14 -3.59 8.40 -7.95
C LEU A 14 -3.53 6.92 -7.57
N ASN A 15 -4.14 6.53 -6.46
CA ASN A 15 -4.22 5.14 -6.04
C ASN A 15 -5.09 4.29 -6.98
N GLN A 16 -6.19 4.84 -7.46
CA GLN A 16 -7.05 4.18 -8.44
C GLN A 16 -6.36 4.06 -9.80
N ASP A 17 -5.76 5.13 -10.29
CA ASP A 17 -5.03 5.17 -11.55
C ASP A 17 -3.86 4.17 -11.53
N LYS A 18 -3.15 4.10 -10.41
CA LYS A 18 -2.05 3.19 -10.21
C LYS A 18 -2.50 1.73 -10.20
N LYS A 19 -3.60 1.44 -9.50
CA LYS A 19 -4.22 0.12 -9.48
C LYS A 19 -4.68 -0.30 -10.87
N GLN A 20 -5.22 0.64 -11.65
CA GLN A 20 -5.63 0.43 -13.02
C GLN A 20 -4.43 0.17 -13.95
N ILE A 21 -3.34 0.92 -13.79
CA ILE A 21 -2.09 0.74 -14.52
C ILE A 21 -1.49 -0.63 -14.22
N ASP A 22 -1.48 -1.06 -12.96
CA ASP A 22 -0.99 -2.37 -12.55
C ASP A 22 -1.82 -3.51 -13.16
N ILE A 23 -3.15 -3.36 -13.20
CA ILE A 23 -4.07 -4.30 -13.84
C ILE A 23 -3.85 -4.34 -15.35
N GLU A 24 -3.68 -3.19 -16.01
CA GLU A 24 -3.42 -3.12 -17.45
C GLU A 24 -2.05 -3.68 -17.82
N LYS A 25 -1.02 -3.41 -17.03
CA LYS A 25 0.30 -4.02 -17.21
C LYS A 25 0.23 -5.54 -17.08
N ALA A 26 -0.47 -6.06 -16.08
CA ALA A 26 -0.69 -7.49 -15.92
C ALA A 26 -1.46 -8.09 -17.11
N ARG A 27 -2.48 -7.39 -17.64
CA ARG A 27 -3.20 -7.80 -18.85
C ARG A 27 -2.33 -7.81 -20.09
N LEU A 28 -1.52 -6.78 -20.30
CA LEU A 28 -0.59 -6.68 -21.42
C LEU A 28 0.43 -7.81 -21.40
N HIS A 29 0.93 -8.19 -20.24
CA HIS A 29 1.82 -9.34 -20.09
C HIS A 29 1.14 -10.66 -20.42
N LEU A 30 -0.12 -10.82 -20.06
CA LEU A 30 -0.91 -12.01 -20.42
C LEU A 30 -1.17 -12.12 -21.92
N ILE A 31 -1.22 -10.99 -22.62
CA ILE A 31 -1.50 -10.93 -24.08
C ILE A 31 -0.24 -11.03 -24.92
N SER A 32 0.90 -10.51 -24.46
CA SER A 32 2.14 -10.43 -25.25
C SER A 32 2.91 -11.75 -25.39
N GLY A 33 2.62 -12.75 -24.56
CA GLY A 33 3.21 -14.09 -24.68
C GLY A 33 4.75 -14.15 -24.55
N GLU A 34 5.39 -13.04 -24.22
CA GLU A 34 6.85 -12.91 -24.21
C GLU A 34 7.50 -13.26 -22.87
N GLU A 35 6.74 -13.63 -21.87
CA GLU A 35 7.30 -13.93 -20.57
C GLU A 35 7.31 -15.41 -20.26
N SER A 36 8.47 -15.87 -19.80
CA SER A 36 8.53 -17.21 -19.27
C SER A 36 7.56 -17.35 -18.08
N PRO A 37 6.83 -18.46 -17.99
CA PRO A 37 5.88 -18.70 -16.88
C PRO A 37 6.48 -18.49 -15.48
N HIS A 38 7.81 -18.57 -15.38
CA HIS A 38 8.55 -18.40 -14.13
C HIS A 38 8.60 -16.96 -13.62
N THR A 39 8.54 -15.96 -14.50
CA THR A 39 8.68 -14.56 -14.13
C THR A 39 7.42 -14.05 -13.44
N ASN A 40 6.27 -14.39 -13.96
CA ASN A 40 4.97 -14.09 -13.37
C ASN A 40 4.74 -14.81 -12.03
N ARG A 41 5.20 -16.03 -11.92
CA ARG A 41 5.04 -16.85 -10.71
C ARG A 41 5.64 -16.19 -9.46
N TYR A 42 6.83 -15.65 -9.55
CA TYR A 42 7.50 -15.03 -8.40
C TYR A 42 6.88 -13.67 -8.03
N VAL A 43 6.50 -12.88 -9.02
CA VAL A 43 5.78 -11.62 -8.80
C VAL A 43 4.41 -11.91 -8.16
N ASP A 44 3.67 -12.86 -8.70
CA ASP A 44 2.38 -13.25 -8.15
C ASP A 44 2.50 -13.78 -6.72
N LEU A 45 3.52 -14.56 -6.43
CA LEU A 45 3.82 -15.05 -5.07
C LEU A 45 4.07 -13.88 -4.10
N MET A 46 4.88 -12.91 -4.50
CA MET A 46 5.17 -11.74 -3.67
C MET A 46 3.93 -10.88 -3.43
N LEU A 47 3.16 -10.59 -4.46
CA LEU A 47 1.92 -9.79 -4.36
C LEU A 47 0.87 -10.50 -3.52
N ASP A 48 0.73 -11.80 -3.69
CA ASP A 48 -0.19 -12.63 -2.92
C ASP A 48 0.23 -12.70 -1.44
N SER A 49 1.52 -12.85 -1.18
CA SER A 49 2.08 -12.82 0.18
C SER A 49 1.81 -11.48 0.88
N ILE A 50 1.97 -10.37 0.17
CA ILE A 50 1.66 -9.04 0.72
C ILE A 50 0.18 -8.95 1.05
N ARG A 51 -0.69 -9.31 0.12
CA ARG A 51 -2.14 -9.21 0.29
C ARG A 51 -2.66 -10.06 1.46
N THR A 52 -2.11 -11.24 1.65
CA THR A 52 -2.58 -12.19 2.67
C THR A 52 -1.84 -12.09 4.00
N ARG A 53 -0.61 -11.58 4.03
CA ARG A 53 0.28 -11.60 5.20
C ARG A 53 0.78 -10.22 5.63
N TYR A 54 0.24 -9.11 5.09
CA TYR A 54 0.72 -7.76 5.40
C TYR A 54 0.63 -7.40 6.90
N GLN A 55 -0.30 -8.00 7.63
CA GLN A 55 -0.50 -7.77 9.06
C GLN A 55 0.57 -8.43 9.94
N SER A 56 1.33 -9.35 9.39
CA SER A 56 2.39 -10.06 10.08
C SER A 56 3.77 -9.48 9.79
N ARG A 57 4.80 -9.99 10.44
CA ARG A 57 6.19 -9.69 10.11
C ARG A 57 6.60 -10.36 8.80
N LEU A 58 6.18 -9.77 7.71
CA LEU A 58 6.53 -10.24 6.38
C LEU A 58 7.83 -9.58 5.91
N SER A 59 8.82 -10.38 5.53
CA SER A 59 10.07 -9.90 4.94
C SER A 59 10.34 -10.57 3.61
N LEU A 60 11.08 -9.88 2.74
CA LEU A 60 11.52 -10.47 1.48
C LEU A 60 12.48 -11.64 1.70
N THR A 61 13.24 -11.62 2.79
CA THR A 61 14.12 -12.73 3.18
C THR A 61 13.33 -14.02 3.39
N ASP A 62 12.18 -13.95 4.05
CA ASP A 62 11.32 -15.12 4.27
C ASP A 62 10.83 -15.68 2.93
N ILE A 63 10.37 -14.84 2.03
CA ILE A 63 9.93 -15.26 0.70
C ILE A 63 11.10 -15.82 -0.12
N SER A 64 12.28 -15.22 -0.02
CA SER A 64 13.51 -15.71 -0.65
C SER A 64 13.83 -17.15 -0.24
N ILE A 65 13.73 -17.45 1.05
CA ILE A 65 13.93 -18.79 1.58
C ILE A 65 12.85 -19.75 1.08
N GLU A 66 11.58 -19.32 1.12
CA GLU A 66 10.44 -20.14 0.70
C GLU A 66 10.51 -20.54 -0.79
N CYS A 67 10.94 -19.64 -1.66
CA CYS A 67 10.95 -19.88 -3.10
C CYS A 67 12.34 -20.24 -3.69
N GLY A 68 13.41 -20.17 -2.89
CA GLY A 68 14.76 -20.50 -3.34
C GLY A 68 15.38 -19.45 -4.28
N MET A 69 14.88 -18.23 -4.30
CA MET A 69 15.39 -17.13 -5.13
C MET A 69 16.00 -16.03 -4.28
N SER A 70 17.04 -15.35 -4.80
CA SER A 70 17.68 -14.26 -4.06
C SER A 70 16.77 -13.05 -3.90
N CYS A 71 16.94 -12.31 -2.79
CA CYS A 71 16.24 -11.04 -2.58
C CYS A 71 16.49 -10.02 -3.71
N THR A 72 17.71 -9.97 -4.21
CA THR A 72 18.09 -9.09 -5.33
C THR A 72 17.29 -9.42 -6.59
N TYR A 73 17.18 -10.69 -6.93
CA TYR A 73 16.38 -11.15 -8.08
C TYR A 73 14.89 -10.81 -7.89
N LEU A 74 14.32 -11.14 -6.72
CA LEU A 74 12.92 -10.89 -6.42
C LEU A 74 12.58 -9.39 -6.48
N ASN A 75 13.41 -8.53 -5.87
CA ASN A 75 13.23 -7.08 -5.94
C ASN A 75 13.32 -6.54 -7.37
N ALA A 76 14.28 -7.01 -8.14
CA ALA A 76 14.43 -6.59 -9.54
C ALA A 76 13.18 -6.95 -10.35
N LYS A 77 12.66 -8.15 -10.17
CA LYS A 77 11.44 -8.61 -10.85
C LYS A 77 10.20 -7.82 -10.41
N LEU A 78 9.98 -7.65 -9.12
CA LEU A 78 8.87 -6.88 -8.61
C LEU A 78 8.91 -5.43 -9.09
N LYS A 79 10.10 -4.81 -9.07
CA LYS A 79 10.28 -3.45 -9.54
C LYS A 79 10.03 -3.32 -11.05
N GLN A 80 10.41 -4.31 -11.83
CA GLN A 80 10.14 -4.36 -13.27
C GLN A 80 8.62 -4.36 -13.54
N TYR A 81 7.83 -5.09 -12.76
CA TYR A 81 6.38 -5.24 -12.93
C TYR A 81 5.55 -4.12 -12.30
N THR A 82 5.94 -3.66 -11.11
CA THR A 82 5.15 -2.72 -10.30
C THR A 82 5.74 -1.32 -10.20
N GLY A 83 7.03 -1.16 -10.52
CA GLY A 83 7.78 0.06 -10.29
C GLY A 83 8.28 0.23 -8.86
N TYR A 84 8.05 -0.73 -7.97
CA TYR A 84 8.40 -0.66 -6.54
C TYR A 84 9.21 -1.86 -6.09
N THR A 85 10.10 -1.62 -5.11
CA THR A 85 10.71 -2.70 -4.33
C THR A 85 9.66 -3.37 -3.45
N PHE A 86 9.98 -4.55 -2.92
CA PHE A 86 9.10 -5.28 -2.02
C PHE A 86 8.71 -4.46 -0.78
N ASN A 87 9.67 -3.82 -0.13
CA ASN A 87 9.41 -3.01 1.06
C ASN A 87 8.53 -1.79 0.75
N ASP A 88 8.78 -1.12 -0.37
CA ASP A 88 7.95 0.01 -0.81
C ASP A 88 6.52 -0.43 -1.10
N TYR A 89 6.35 -1.54 -1.78
CA TYR A 89 5.03 -2.08 -2.10
C TYR A 89 4.28 -2.50 -0.84
N LEU A 90 4.94 -3.21 0.06
CA LEU A 90 4.37 -3.63 1.34
C LEU A 90 3.95 -2.43 2.19
N ASN A 91 4.79 -1.41 2.31
CA ASN A 91 4.48 -0.20 3.05
C ASN A 91 3.29 0.55 2.44
N ARG A 92 3.25 0.67 1.12
CA ARG A 92 2.12 1.30 0.41
C ARG A 92 0.81 0.54 0.66
N TYR A 93 0.86 -0.77 0.58
CA TYR A 93 -0.30 -1.62 0.83
C TYR A 93 -0.81 -1.47 2.27
N ARG A 94 0.10 -1.49 3.24
CA ARG A 94 -0.24 -1.27 4.66
C ARG A 94 -0.86 0.10 4.90
N ILE A 95 -0.33 1.16 4.28
CA ILE A 95 -0.90 2.51 4.41
C ILE A 95 -2.28 2.59 3.75
N GLN A 96 -2.51 1.96 2.63
CA GLN A 96 -3.85 1.88 2.03
C GLN A 96 -4.86 1.22 2.98
N GLN A 97 -4.47 0.14 3.64
CA GLN A 97 -5.32 -0.52 4.64
C GLN A 97 -5.53 0.36 5.89
N ALA A 98 -4.49 1.09 6.32
CA ALA A 98 -4.61 2.05 7.42
C ALA A 98 -5.60 3.17 7.10
N VAL A 99 -5.58 3.73 5.90
CA VAL A 99 -6.55 4.75 5.45
C VAL A 99 -7.99 4.23 5.51
N LYS A 100 -8.22 3.00 5.10
CA LYS A 100 -9.54 2.37 5.22
C LYS A 100 -9.99 2.27 6.67
N LEU A 101 -9.13 1.83 7.56
CA LEU A 101 -9.45 1.74 9.00
C LEU A 101 -9.66 3.11 9.64
N LEU A 102 -8.91 4.14 9.23
CA LEU A 102 -9.12 5.52 9.69
C LEU A 102 -10.50 6.06 9.29
N ASN A 103 -11.00 5.67 8.13
CA ASN A 103 -12.32 6.09 7.64
C ASN A 103 -13.46 5.27 8.23
N ASP A 104 -13.26 3.97 8.40
CA ASP A 104 -14.35 3.01 8.63
C ASP A 104 -14.40 2.45 10.06
N SER A 105 -13.48 2.83 10.94
CA SER A 105 -13.42 2.33 12.31
C SER A 105 -13.17 3.42 13.34
N ASP A 106 -13.50 3.14 14.59
CA ASP A 106 -13.23 4.00 15.75
C ASP A 106 -11.91 3.66 16.45
N LEU A 107 -11.05 2.87 15.79
CA LEU A 107 -9.76 2.47 16.34
C LEU A 107 -8.84 3.68 16.49
N LYS A 108 -8.05 3.66 17.55
CA LYS A 108 -6.99 4.66 17.75
C LYS A 108 -5.86 4.49 16.76
N VAL A 109 -5.15 5.55 16.46
CA VAL A 109 -4.08 5.55 15.44
C VAL A 109 -3.02 4.47 15.73
N TYR A 110 -2.61 4.29 16.98
CA TYR A 110 -1.64 3.26 17.33
C TYR A 110 -2.20 1.83 17.17
N GLU A 111 -3.51 1.64 17.38
CA GLU A 111 -4.18 0.36 17.15
C GLU A 111 -4.23 0.04 15.66
N ILE A 112 -4.47 1.05 14.83
CA ILE A 112 -4.45 0.92 13.37
C ILE A 112 -3.04 0.57 12.86
N ALA A 113 -2.01 1.24 13.38
CA ALA A 113 -0.63 0.94 13.04
C ALA A 113 -0.29 -0.53 13.29
N ASP A 114 -0.66 -1.04 14.45
CA ASP A 114 -0.48 -2.45 14.82
C ASP A 114 -1.30 -3.38 13.93
N ALA A 115 -2.57 -3.06 13.72
CA ALA A 115 -3.49 -3.88 12.92
C ALA A 115 -3.02 -4.04 11.46
N VAL A 116 -2.35 -3.06 10.88
CA VAL A 116 -1.84 -3.12 9.50
C VAL A 116 -0.40 -3.63 9.39
N GLY A 117 0.22 -4.02 10.51
CA GLY A 117 1.50 -4.72 10.52
C GLY A 117 2.73 -3.88 10.82
N PHE A 118 2.57 -2.63 11.28
CA PHE A 118 3.70 -1.82 11.74
C PHE A 118 4.01 -2.13 13.21
N SER A 119 5.18 -2.65 13.48
CA SER A 119 5.65 -2.91 14.85
C SER A 119 6.17 -1.66 15.56
N ASP A 120 6.57 -0.65 14.81
CA ASP A 120 7.07 0.63 15.32
C ASP A 120 6.10 1.76 14.94
N TYR A 121 5.46 2.34 15.94
CA TYR A 121 4.49 3.42 15.77
C TYR A 121 5.11 4.69 15.15
N LYS A 122 6.32 5.05 15.55
CA LYS A 122 7.03 6.21 14.98
C LYS A 122 7.33 6.00 13.50
N TYR A 123 7.73 4.80 13.14
CA TYR A 123 7.96 4.43 11.75
C TYR A 123 6.66 4.47 10.93
N PHE A 124 5.57 3.98 11.50
CA PHE A 124 4.24 4.09 10.87
C PHE A 124 3.88 5.53 10.53
N ILE A 125 4.01 6.46 11.50
CA ILE A 125 3.71 7.88 11.29
C ILE A 125 4.59 8.46 10.18
N LYS A 126 5.87 8.15 10.17
CA LYS A 126 6.81 8.58 9.14
C LYS A 126 6.41 8.08 7.74
N VAL A 127 6.08 6.81 7.63
CA VAL A 127 5.66 6.19 6.36
C VAL A 127 4.31 6.75 5.91
N PHE A 128 3.34 6.86 6.80
CA PHE A 128 2.04 7.45 6.52
C PHE A 128 2.18 8.86 5.97
N LYS A 129 2.93 9.72 6.64
CA LYS A 129 3.18 11.09 6.21
C LYS A 129 3.91 11.15 4.86
N LYS A 130 4.82 10.23 4.60
CA LYS A 130 5.52 10.13 3.31
C LYS A 130 4.56 9.88 2.15
N TYR A 131 3.62 8.95 2.30
CA TYR A 131 2.71 8.58 1.21
C TYR A 131 1.44 9.43 1.15
N ILE A 132 0.93 9.88 2.28
CA ILE A 132 -0.34 10.64 2.36
C ILE A 132 -0.09 12.14 2.37
N GLY A 133 1.07 12.60 2.84
CA GLY A 133 1.47 14.00 2.90
C GLY A 133 1.14 14.71 4.21
N ILE A 134 0.30 14.13 5.05
CA ILE A 134 -0.05 14.62 6.40
C ILE A 134 0.00 13.47 7.39
N SER A 135 0.05 13.82 8.68
CA SER A 135 0.03 12.81 9.75
C SER A 135 -1.34 12.13 9.88
N PRO A 136 -1.41 10.92 10.45
CA PRO A 136 -2.69 10.25 10.68
C PRO A 136 -3.67 11.08 11.51
N VAL A 137 -3.19 11.78 12.52
CA VAL A 137 -4.02 12.64 13.38
C VAL A 137 -4.61 13.80 12.57
N LYS A 138 -3.81 14.46 11.76
CA LYS A 138 -4.30 15.53 10.85
C LYS A 138 -5.26 14.99 9.81
N PHE A 139 -5.05 13.78 9.34
CA PHE A 139 -5.97 13.12 8.41
C PHE A 139 -7.35 12.93 9.04
N ILE A 140 -7.42 12.44 10.28
CA ILE A 140 -8.68 12.29 11.03
C ILE A 140 -9.35 13.66 11.27
N GLU A 141 -8.59 14.65 11.71
CA GLU A 141 -9.12 16.00 11.96
C GLU A 141 -9.72 16.62 10.70
N SER A 142 -9.10 16.41 9.55
CA SER A 142 -9.64 16.89 8.27
C SER A 142 -10.96 16.22 7.88
N GLU A 143 -11.17 14.97 8.30
CA GLU A 143 -12.41 14.22 8.10
C GLU A 143 -13.53 14.69 9.02
N HIS A 144 -13.27 14.81 10.30
CA HIS A 144 -14.24 15.33 11.27
C HIS A 144 -14.68 16.76 10.90
N PHE A 145 -13.77 17.58 10.42
CA PHE A 145 -14.10 18.91 9.96
C PHE A 145 -15.04 18.90 8.75
N LYS A 146 -14.97 17.90 7.88
CA LYS A 146 -15.91 17.72 6.76
C LYS A 146 -17.31 17.39 7.27
N GLU A 147 -17.42 16.44 8.18
CA GLU A 147 -18.72 16.00 8.72
C GLU A 147 -19.43 17.13 9.44
N GLU A 148 -18.74 17.86 10.31
CA GLU A 148 -19.31 18.99 11.03
C GLU A 148 -19.80 20.12 10.12
N ASN A 149 -19.13 20.38 9.01
CA ASN A 149 -19.55 21.41 8.05
C ASN A 149 -20.67 20.95 7.11
N PHE A 150 -20.85 19.66 6.92
CA PHE A 150 -21.96 19.12 6.13
C PHE A 150 -23.26 19.11 6.92
N GLU A 151 -23.22 18.88 8.22
CA GLU A 151 -24.40 18.91 9.10
C GLU A 151 -24.90 20.33 9.40
N SER A 152 -24.06 21.36 9.23
CA SER A 152 -24.42 22.77 9.45
C SER A 152 -24.98 23.47 8.23
N ILE A 153 -25.11 22.80 7.12
CA ILE A 153 -25.74 23.30 5.89
C ILE A 153 -27.08 22.64 5.69
#